data_3a992db0fb21358d21ffadd28291d2a1
#
_entry.id   3a992db0fb21358d21ffadd28291d2a1
#
_cell.length_a   1.000
_cell.length_b   1.000
_cell.length_c   1.000
_cell.angle_alpha   90.00
_cell.angle_beta   90.00
_cell.angle_gamma   90.00
#
_symmetry.space_group_name_H-M   'P 1'
#
loop_
_entity.id
_entity.type
_entity.pdbx_description
1 polymer ?
#
loop_
_entity_poly.entity_id
_entity_poly.type
_entity_poly.pdbx_seq_one_letter_code
_entity_poly.pdbx_strand_id
1 'polypeptide(L)'
;MAESPKLEVRPRTVLGKKVGALRREGRLPGVIFGGHADSTPVETDTTTFQKGYRRWGQTTLLALTGLDGGDVPVLVHDVSREPRTGSLLHVDFARVSLTEKTHAEVPLHFTGESPAVRTHGGVMVHALSEVRIEAFPQDIPHQIEVDLSRIEQIEDTLYVRDLVVDASKIEILNDGDQVVVKAVAPRAEEEVKPAAAAPEGEVPEAEAAEEGAEPAAGAAPAAGAPAAKGGAPAPKAPAPEAPKGKKA
;
A
#
# COMPACT_ATOMS: atom_id res chain seq x y z
N MET A 1 -24.66 13.55 -18.79
CA MET A 1 -24.31 13.15 -17.40
C MET A 1 -23.84 11.72 -17.47
N ALA A 2 -22.58 11.46 -17.14
CA ALA A 2 -22.07 10.09 -17.10
C ALA A 2 -22.77 9.36 -15.94
N GLU A 3 -23.38 8.23 -16.22
CA GLU A 3 -24.00 7.38 -15.21
C GLU A 3 -22.91 6.84 -14.29
N SER A 4 -22.94 7.22 -13.01
CA SER A 4 -22.00 6.68 -12.03
C SER A 4 -22.22 5.17 -11.92
N PRO A 5 -21.17 4.36 -12.04
CA PRO A 5 -21.30 2.93 -11.90
C PRO A 5 -21.82 2.56 -10.51
N LYS A 6 -22.73 1.59 -10.47
CA LYS A 6 -23.38 1.14 -9.24
C LYS A 6 -22.70 -0.11 -8.69
N LEU A 7 -22.49 -0.14 -7.39
CA LEU A 7 -21.98 -1.31 -6.67
C LEU A 7 -22.91 -1.68 -5.53
N GLU A 8 -23.41 -2.91 -5.53
CA GLU A 8 -24.22 -3.45 -4.44
C GLU A 8 -23.36 -3.77 -3.23
N VAL A 9 -23.73 -3.20 -2.09
CA VAL A 9 -23.11 -3.45 -0.80
C VAL A 9 -24.16 -3.81 0.24
N ARG A 10 -23.75 -4.51 1.29
CA ARG A 10 -24.61 -4.88 2.41
C ARG A 10 -23.98 -4.44 3.73
N PRO A 11 -24.76 -4.00 4.71
CA PRO A 11 -24.22 -3.70 6.01
C PRO A 11 -23.65 -4.96 6.65
N ARG A 12 -22.45 -4.86 7.22
CA ARG A 12 -21.73 -5.98 7.82
C ARG A 12 -21.85 -5.95 9.34
N THR A 13 -22.31 -7.08 9.89
CA THR A 13 -22.39 -7.28 11.36
C THR A 13 -21.17 -8.01 11.92
N VAL A 14 -20.45 -8.75 11.07
CA VAL A 14 -19.26 -9.54 11.45
C VAL A 14 -18.03 -8.65 11.51
N LEU A 15 -17.45 -8.50 12.72
CA LEU A 15 -16.28 -7.66 12.97
C LEU A 15 -15.10 -8.47 13.52
N GLY A 16 -13.89 -7.90 13.46
CA GLY A 16 -12.68 -8.46 14.04
C GLY A 16 -12.20 -9.75 13.36
N LYS A 17 -11.70 -10.71 14.13
CA LYS A 17 -11.05 -11.93 13.64
C LYS A 17 -11.94 -12.83 12.77
N LYS A 18 -13.26 -12.73 12.90
CA LYS A 18 -14.23 -13.54 12.14
C LYS A 18 -14.37 -13.13 10.68
N VAL A 19 -13.87 -11.97 10.29
CA VAL A 19 -13.91 -11.45 8.90
C VAL A 19 -13.20 -12.37 7.89
N GLY A 20 -12.26 -13.21 8.34
CA GLY A 20 -11.63 -14.22 7.50
C GLY A 20 -12.59 -15.27 6.91
N ALA A 21 -13.75 -15.53 7.56
CA ALA A 21 -14.78 -16.42 7.04
C ALA A 21 -15.47 -15.80 5.81
N LEU A 22 -15.81 -14.51 5.87
CA LEU A 22 -16.44 -13.78 4.76
C LEU A 22 -15.59 -13.84 3.48
N ARG A 23 -14.26 -13.66 3.62
CA ARG A 23 -13.35 -13.74 2.46
C ARG A 23 -13.34 -15.12 1.82
N ARG A 24 -13.45 -16.20 2.63
CA ARG A 24 -13.54 -17.58 2.11
C ARG A 24 -14.87 -17.85 1.37
N GLU A 25 -15.91 -17.12 1.73
CA GLU A 25 -17.23 -17.15 1.09
C GLU A 25 -17.30 -16.26 -0.16
N GLY A 26 -16.16 -15.63 -0.55
CA GLY A 26 -16.10 -14.74 -1.70
C GLY A 26 -16.65 -13.35 -1.44
N ARG A 27 -16.80 -12.95 -0.18
CA ARG A 27 -17.23 -11.60 0.20
C ARG A 27 -16.06 -10.74 0.59
N LEU A 28 -15.99 -9.54 0.02
CA LEU A 28 -14.99 -8.53 0.31
C LEU A 28 -15.51 -7.61 1.42
N PRO A 29 -14.85 -7.58 2.58
CA PRO A 29 -15.17 -6.62 3.62
C PRO A 29 -14.68 -5.24 3.24
N GLY A 30 -15.46 -4.23 3.58
CA GLY A 30 -15.12 -2.82 3.38
C GLY A 30 -15.61 -1.94 4.51
N VAL A 31 -15.25 -0.67 4.44
CA VAL A 31 -15.73 0.40 5.33
C VAL A 31 -16.04 1.62 4.49
N ILE A 32 -17.16 2.26 4.79
CA ILE A 32 -17.51 3.58 4.24
C ILE A 32 -17.22 4.59 5.33
N PHE A 33 -16.41 5.59 5.04
CA PHE A 33 -16.05 6.65 5.98
C PHE A 33 -16.14 8.04 5.30
N GLY A 34 -16.07 9.10 6.09
CA GLY A 34 -16.12 10.48 5.61
C GLY A 34 -17.54 11.07 5.52
N GLY A 35 -17.63 12.31 4.98
CA GLY A 35 -18.91 13.02 4.82
C GLY A 35 -19.62 13.35 6.13
N HIS A 36 -18.88 13.59 7.22
CA HIS A 36 -19.43 13.93 8.57
C HIS A 36 -20.34 12.86 9.16
N ALA A 37 -20.34 11.64 8.62
CA ALA A 37 -21.12 10.51 9.12
C ALA A 37 -20.21 9.45 9.75
N ASP A 38 -20.78 8.66 10.65
CA ASP A 38 -20.06 7.55 11.27
C ASP A 38 -19.62 6.50 10.24
N SER A 39 -18.47 5.88 10.50
CA SER A 39 -17.95 4.82 9.66
C SER A 39 -18.87 3.62 9.65
N THR A 40 -19.30 3.21 8.48
CA THR A 40 -20.24 2.09 8.30
C THR A 40 -19.50 0.88 7.73
N PRO A 41 -19.43 -0.25 8.46
CA PRO A 41 -18.86 -1.48 7.94
C PRO A 41 -19.80 -2.11 6.91
N VAL A 42 -19.24 -2.46 5.74
CA VAL A 42 -19.98 -3.05 4.62
C VAL A 42 -19.29 -4.30 4.08
N GLU A 43 -20.00 -5.05 3.30
CA GLU A 43 -19.48 -6.17 2.52
C GLU A 43 -20.04 -6.14 1.10
N THR A 44 -19.23 -6.56 0.14
CA THR A 44 -19.61 -6.68 -1.27
C THR A 44 -19.13 -8.01 -1.85
N ASP A 45 -19.62 -8.39 -3.01
CA ASP A 45 -19.11 -9.56 -3.74
C ASP A 45 -17.72 -9.27 -4.31
N THR A 46 -16.74 -10.12 -3.98
CA THR A 46 -15.33 -9.94 -4.37
C THR A 46 -15.17 -9.94 -5.89
N THR A 47 -15.89 -10.80 -6.59
CA THR A 47 -15.77 -10.97 -8.06
C THR A 47 -16.32 -9.75 -8.78
N THR A 48 -17.49 -9.27 -8.34
CA THR A 48 -18.15 -8.09 -8.89
C THR A 48 -17.29 -6.85 -8.67
N PHE A 49 -16.79 -6.67 -7.44
CA PHE A 49 -15.88 -5.56 -7.14
C PHE A 49 -14.60 -5.63 -7.97
N GLN A 50 -13.94 -6.77 -8.07
CA GLN A 50 -12.68 -6.92 -8.81
C GLN A 50 -12.84 -6.61 -10.30
N LYS A 51 -13.94 -7.06 -10.91
CA LYS A 51 -14.27 -6.77 -12.33
C LYS A 51 -14.53 -5.27 -12.53
N GLY A 52 -15.26 -4.68 -11.61
CA GLY A 52 -15.58 -3.27 -11.63
C GLY A 52 -14.34 -2.40 -11.42
N TYR A 53 -13.56 -2.68 -10.39
CA TYR A 53 -12.36 -1.93 -10.03
C TYR A 53 -11.32 -1.83 -11.15
N ARG A 54 -11.20 -2.88 -11.97
CA ARG A 54 -10.34 -2.84 -13.17
C ARG A 54 -10.77 -1.80 -14.20
N ARG A 55 -12.05 -1.40 -14.20
CA ARG A 55 -12.61 -0.41 -15.13
C ARG A 55 -12.66 0.97 -14.51
N TRP A 56 -12.97 1.04 -13.22
CA TRP A 56 -13.21 2.30 -12.52
C TRP A 56 -11.93 2.91 -11.95
N GLY A 57 -11.00 2.06 -11.51
CA GLY A 57 -9.82 2.51 -10.75
C GLY A 57 -10.21 3.08 -9.38
N GLN A 58 -9.38 3.97 -8.87
CA GLN A 58 -9.59 4.65 -7.57
C GLN A 58 -10.32 5.98 -7.74
N THR A 59 -10.27 6.58 -8.92
CA THR A 59 -10.69 7.95 -9.20
C THR A 59 -12.14 8.11 -9.65
N THR A 60 -12.81 6.98 -9.95
CA THR A 60 -14.20 7.01 -10.43
C THR A 60 -15.20 7.15 -9.29
N LEU A 61 -16.14 8.06 -9.44
CA LEU A 61 -17.28 8.21 -8.53
C LEU A 61 -18.22 7.01 -8.66
N LEU A 62 -18.40 6.26 -7.57
CA LEU A 62 -19.29 5.10 -7.48
C LEU A 62 -20.54 5.44 -6.70
N ALA A 63 -21.67 4.85 -7.08
CA ALA A 63 -22.89 4.86 -6.28
C ALA A 63 -23.03 3.51 -5.56
N LEU A 64 -22.89 3.50 -4.22
CA LEU A 64 -23.15 2.31 -3.41
C LEU A 64 -24.65 2.15 -3.20
N THR A 65 -25.18 0.98 -3.57
CA THR A 65 -26.58 0.63 -3.41
C THR A 65 -26.74 -0.49 -2.36
N GLY A 66 -27.92 -0.58 -1.72
CA GLY A 66 -28.23 -1.61 -0.71
C GLY A 66 -28.03 -1.18 0.73
N LEU A 67 -27.86 0.12 0.98
CA LEU A 67 -27.86 0.72 2.30
C LEU A 67 -29.21 1.39 2.58
N ASP A 68 -29.60 1.46 3.85
CA ASP A 68 -30.91 1.99 4.31
C ASP A 68 -31.14 3.49 3.97
N GLY A 69 -30.11 4.19 3.46
CA GLY A 69 -30.15 5.61 3.12
C GLY A 69 -30.22 5.94 1.62
N GLY A 70 -30.38 4.93 0.75
CA GLY A 70 -30.35 5.13 -0.71
C GLY A 70 -28.94 5.05 -1.32
N ASP A 71 -28.78 5.54 -2.54
CA ASP A 71 -27.51 5.51 -3.26
C ASP A 71 -26.52 6.51 -2.61
N VAL A 72 -25.38 6.02 -2.12
CA VAL A 72 -24.34 6.83 -1.48
C VAL A 72 -23.20 7.06 -2.47
N PRO A 73 -22.86 8.31 -2.83
CA PRO A 73 -21.72 8.61 -3.68
C PRO A 73 -20.42 8.42 -2.90
N VAL A 74 -19.51 7.61 -3.45
CA VAL A 74 -18.21 7.31 -2.84
C VAL A 74 -17.10 7.25 -3.87
N LEU A 75 -15.85 7.45 -3.42
CA LEU A 75 -14.63 7.10 -4.13
C LEU A 75 -13.97 5.90 -3.45
N VAL A 76 -13.26 5.09 -4.22
CA VAL A 76 -12.41 4.05 -3.65
C VAL A 76 -11.14 4.71 -3.15
N HIS A 77 -10.95 4.72 -1.82
CA HIS A 77 -9.78 5.35 -1.20
C HIS A 77 -8.57 4.42 -1.18
N ASP A 78 -8.76 3.19 -0.68
CA ASP A 78 -7.70 2.19 -0.65
C ASP A 78 -8.24 0.79 -0.91
N VAL A 79 -7.39 -0.06 -1.48
CA VAL A 79 -7.69 -1.46 -1.74
C VAL A 79 -6.54 -2.33 -1.27
N SER A 80 -6.68 -2.86 -0.08
CA SER A 80 -5.70 -3.75 0.52
C SER A 80 -5.68 -5.11 -0.18
N ARG A 81 -4.49 -5.57 -0.56
CA ARG A 81 -4.28 -6.87 -1.21
C ARG A 81 -3.31 -7.72 -0.42
N GLU A 82 -3.49 -9.02 -0.48
CA GLU A 82 -2.53 -9.97 0.07
C GLU A 82 -1.30 -10.04 -0.83
N PRO A 83 -0.09 -9.74 -0.35
CA PRO A 83 1.11 -9.66 -1.18
C PRO A 83 1.46 -10.98 -1.89
N ARG A 84 1.16 -12.12 -1.26
CA ARG A 84 1.50 -13.44 -1.77
C ARG A 84 0.54 -13.95 -2.86
N THR A 85 -0.75 -13.74 -2.69
CA THR A 85 -1.80 -14.28 -3.57
C THR A 85 -2.42 -13.24 -4.49
N GLY A 86 -2.22 -11.93 -4.20
CA GLY A 86 -2.86 -10.83 -4.89
C GLY A 86 -4.37 -10.71 -4.61
N SER A 87 -4.92 -11.55 -3.70
CA SER A 87 -6.33 -11.52 -3.37
C SER A 87 -6.70 -10.27 -2.58
N LEU A 88 -7.92 -9.76 -2.82
CA LEU A 88 -8.43 -8.58 -2.13
C LEU A 88 -8.74 -8.92 -0.67
N LEU A 89 -8.22 -8.10 0.24
CA LEU A 89 -8.43 -8.25 1.69
C LEU A 89 -9.46 -7.27 2.24
N HIS A 90 -9.40 -6.02 1.79
CA HIS A 90 -10.25 -4.95 2.30
C HIS A 90 -10.42 -3.86 1.24
N VAL A 91 -11.49 -3.11 1.33
CA VAL A 91 -11.72 -1.91 0.54
C VAL A 91 -12.24 -0.79 1.43
N ASP A 92 -11.66 0.39 1.24
CA ASP A 92 -12.02 1.61 1.94
C ASP A 92 -12.70 2.56 0.98
N PHE A 93 -13.95 2.91 1.28
CA PHE A 93 -14.75 3.84 0.51
C PHE A 93 -14.82 5.18 1.23
N ALA A 94 -14.36 6.24 0.58
CA ALA A 94 -14.54 7.60 1.06
C ALA A 94 -15.87 8.14 0.54
N ARG A 95 -16.79 8.49 1.45
CA ARG A 95 -18.02 9.19 1.09
C ARG A 95 -17.66 10.60 0.66
N VAL A 96 -18.16 11.00 -0.49
CA VAL A 96 -17.88 12.32 -1.07
C VAL A 96 -19.15 13.12 -1.25
N SER A 97 -19.03 14.44 -1.09
CA SER A 97 -20.05 15.41 -1.42
C SER A 97 -19.74 16.00 -2.81
N LEU A 98 -20.74 16.12 -3.67
CA LEU A 98 -20.53 16.69 -5.01
C LEU A 98 -20.21 18.20 -4.98
N THR A 99 -20.40 18.83 -3.82
CA THR A 99 -20.22 20.27 -3.61
C THR A 99 -18.92 20.64 -2.91
N GLU A 100 -18.19 19.65 -2.40
CA GLU A 100 -16.95 19.86 -1.66
C GLU A 100 -15.76 19.25 -2.42
N LYS A 101 -14.61 19.91 -2.35
CA LYS A 101 -13.37 19.38 -2.88
C LYS A 101 -12.94 18.18 -2.06
N THR A 102 -12.38 17.19 -2.71
CA THR A 102 -11.92 15.95 -2.08
C THR A 102 -10.51 15.65 -2.52
N HIS A 103 -9.73 15.10 -1.60
CA HIS A 103 -8.40 14.58 -1.90
C HIS A 103 -8.52 13.20 -2.56
N ALA A 104 -7.80 13.04 -3.66
CA ALA A 104 -7.73 11.77 -4.38
C ALA A 104 -6.29 11.50 -4.82
N GLU A 105 -5.94 10.21 -4.92
CA GLU A 105 -4.68 9.76 -5.50
C GLU A 105 -4.94 9.33 -6.94
N VAL A 106 -4.27 9.98 -7.88
CA VAL A 106 -4.43 9.74 -9.32
C VAL A 106 -3.20 9.05 -9.86
N PRO A 107 -3.35 7.89 -10.51
CA PRO A 107 -2.22 7.17 -11.09
C PRO A 107 -1.64 7.93 -12.28
N LEU A 108 -0.31 7.88 -12.40
CA LEU A 108 0.43 8.39 -13.54
C LEU A 108 0.52 7.33 -14.62
N HIS A 109 0.13 7.68 -15.84
CA HIS A 109 0.27 6.83 -17.00
C HIS A 109 1.40 7.35 -17.89
N PHE A 110 2.49 6.59 -17.96
CA PHE A 110 3.66 6.98 -18.74
C PHE A 110 3.46 6.58 -20.21
N THR A 111 3.54 7.56 -21.10
CA THR A 111 3.37 7.39 -22.56
C THR A 111 4.65 7.75 -23.29
N GLY A 112 4.86 7.12 -24.45
CA GLY A 112 6.04 7.36 -25.28
C GLY A 112 7.27 6.56 -24.85
N GLU A 113 8.31 6.63 -25.67
CA GLU A 113 9.63 6.08 -25.39
C GLU A 113 10.62 7.22 -25.15
N SER A 114 11.41 7.10 -24.10
CA SER A 114 12.48 8.06 -23.84
C SER A 114 13.66 7.85 -24.77
N PRO A 115 14.15 8.90 -25.47
CA PRO A 115 15.39 8.84 -26.23
C PRO A 115 16.60 8.45 -25.36
N ALA A 116 16.62 8.81 -24.09
CA ALA A 116 17.65 8.42 -23.13
C ALA A 116 17.79 6.90 -22.98
N VAL A 117 16.67 6.17 -22.98
CA VAL A 117 16.68 4.71 -22.94
C VAL A 117 17.12 4.13 -24.28
N ARG A 118 16.54 4.64 -25.37
CA ARG A 118 16.74 4.08 -26.71
C ARG A 118 18.14 4.32 -27.27
N THR A 119 18.67 5.53 -27.07
CA THR A 119 19.95 5.95 -27.67
C THR A 119 21.14 5.71 -26.75
N HIS A 120 20.94 5.93 -25.46
CA HIS A 120 22.00 5.87 -24.45
C HIS A 120 21.94 4.65 -23.55
N GLY A 121 20.96 3.74 -23.76
CA GLY A 121 20.81 2.54 -22.94
C GLY A 121 20.46 2.82 -21.47
N GLY A 122 19.95 4.00 -21.16
CA GLY A 122 19.56 4.37 -19.80
C GLY A 122 18.42 3.52 -19.25
N VAL A 123 18.27 3.50 -17.93
CA VAL A 123 17.16 2.85 -17.22
C VAL A 123 16.26 3.93 -16.64
N MET A 124 14.94 3.82 -16.88
CA MET A 124 13.97 4.73 -16.29
C MET A 124 13.62 4.27 -14.88
N VAL A 125 13.78 5.18 -13.93
CA VAL A 125 13.38 4.97 -12.53
C VAL A 125 12.15 5.82 -12.27
N HIS A 126 11.02 5.15 -12.03
CA HIS A 126 9.77 5.79 -11.64
C HIS A 126 9.79 5.99 -10.12
N ALA A 127 9.94 7.23 -9.67
CA ALA A 127 9.96 7.58 -8.25
C ALA A 127 8.54 7.74 -7.69
N LEU A 128 7.61 8.21 -8.53
CA LEU A 128 6.20 8.33 -8.20
C LEU A 128 5.35 7.56 -9.21
N SER A 129 4.38 6.81 -8.70
CA SER A 129 3.36 6.12 -9.50
C SER A 129 2.02 6.83 -9.44
N GLU A 130 1.79 7.64 -8.41
CA GLU A 130 0.52 8.32 -8.12
C GLU A 130 0.79 9.72 -7.61
N VAL A 131 -0.12 10.65 -7.88
CA VAL A 131 -0.06 12.04 -7.41
C VAL A 131 -1.32 12.36 -6.63
N ARG A 132 -1.15 13.03 -5.49
CA ARG A 132 -2.25 13.53 -4.67
C ARG A 132 -2.77 14.83 -5.22
N ILE A 133 -4.06 14.86 -5.46
CA ILE A 133 -4.75 16.04 -5.96
C ILE A 133 -5.93 16.41 -5.06
N GLU A 134 -6.29 17.69 -5.09
CA GLU A 134 -7.55 18.21 -4.56
C GLU A 134 -8.39 18.71 -5.70
N ALA A 135 -9.58 18.12 -5.88
CA ALA A 135 -10.51 18.48 -6.93
C ALA A 135 -11.96 18.16 -6.53
N PHE A 136 -12.93 18.66 -7.29
CA PHE A 136 -14.30 18.18 -7.16
C PHE A 136 -14.40 16.76 -7.70
N PRO A 137 -15.24 15.89 -7.10
CA PRO A 137 -15.35 14.48 -7.52
C PRO A 137 -15.69 14.26 -8.99
N GLN A 138 -16.31 15.26 -9.63
CA GLN A 138 -16.66 15.22 -11.05
C GLN A 138 -15.50 15.57 -11.98
N ASP A 139 -14.51 16.30 -11.48
CA ASP A 139 -13.35 16.79 -12.24
C ASP A 139 -12.08 15.96 -12.02
N ILE A 140 -12.16 14.90 -11.21
CA ILE A 140 -11.02 13.98 -10.97
C ILE A 140 -10.76 13.18 -12.25
N PRO A 141 -9.55 13.26 -12.87
CA PRO A 141 -9.20 12.47 -14.03
C PRO A 141 -8.93 11.01 -13.63
N HIS A 142 -9.15 10.08 -14.54
CA HIS A 142 -8.85 8.67 -14.30
C HIS A 142 -7.36 8.37 -14.22
N GLN A 143 -6.56 9.13 -14.95
CA GLN A 143 -5.10 9.05 -14.99
C GLN A 143 -4.53 10.38 -15.48
N ILE A 144 -3.28 10.64 -15.12
CA ILE A 144 -2.52 11.77 -15.65
C ILE A 144 -1.47 11.21 -16.60
N GLU A 145 -1.49 11.67 -17.86
CA GLU A 145 -0.52 11.22 -18.85
C GLU A 145 0.79 11.97 -18.70
N VAL A 146 1.88 11.22 -18.70
CA VAL A 146 3.25 11.73 -18.58
C VAL A 146 4.02 11.31 -19.83
N ASP A 147 4.44 12.29 -20.62
CA ASP A 147 5.19 12.04 -21.84
C ASP A 147 6.69 11.87 -21.52
N LEU A 148 7.19 10.65 -21.74
CA LEU A 148 8.61 10.28 -21.57
C LEU A 148 9.51 10.79 -22.68
N SER A 149 8.96 11.24 -23.81
CA SER A 149 9.74 11.75 -24.95
C SER A 149 10.55 13.01 -24.59
N ARG A 150 10.19 13.69 -23.51
CA ARG A 150 10.92 14.86 -22.98
C ARG A 150 12.25 14.54 -22.34
N ILE A 151 12.48 13.27 -22.00
CA ILE A 151 13.70 12.82 -21.33
C ILE A 151 14.69 12.36 -22.42
N GLU A 152 15.62 13.26 -22.80
CA GLU A 152 16.54 13.04 -23.89
C GLU A 152 17.87 12.46 -23.45
N GLN A 153 18.35 12.85 -22.28
CA GLN A 153 19.69 12.49 -21.79
C GLN A 153 19.62 11.63 -20.53
N ILE A 154 20.74 10.96 -20.24
CA ILE A 154 20.95 10.29 -18.97
C ILE A 154 21.06 11.38 -17.88
N GLU A 155 20.42 11.13 -16.71
CA GLU A 155 20.22 12.04 -15.59
C GLU A 155 19.12 13.09 -15.75
N ASP A 156 18.48 13.20 -16.91
CA ASP A 156 17.29 14.02 -17.04
C ASP A 156 16.20 13.55 -16.07
N THR A 157 15.52 14.52 -15.48
CA THR A 157 14.53 14.30 -14.43
C THR A 157 13.27 15.07 -14.75
N LEU A 158 12.12 14.40 -14.66
CA LEU A 158 10.81 15.01 -14.76
C LEU A 158 10.26 15.23 -13.35
N TYR A 159 9.77 16.43 -13.08
CA TYR A 159 9.23 16.84 -11.80
C TYR A 159 7.72 16.93 -11.83
N VAL A 160 7.08 16.98 -10.65
CA VAL A 160 5.62 17.14 -10.52
C VAL A 160 5.13 18.45 -11.19
N ARG A 161 5.91 19.53 -11.16
CA ARG A 161 5.58 20.80 -11.83
C ARG A 161 5.49 20.71 -13.36
N ASP A 162 6.11 19.67 -13.96
CA ASP A 162 6.16 19.49 -15.42
C ASP A 162 4.96 18.67 -15.93
N LEU A 163 4.09 18.22 -15.02
CA LEU A 163 2.88 17.49 -15.35
C LEU A 163 1.85 18.41 -16.03
N VAL A 164 1.23 17.91 -17.09
CA VAL A 164 0.18 18.63 -17.80
C VAL A 164 -1.16 18.32 -17.14
N VAL A 165 -1.63 19.23 -16.32
CA VAL A 165 -2.94 19.14 -15.65
C VAL A 165 -3.70 20.45 -15.79
N ASP A 166 -5.04 20.39 -15.74
CA ASP A 166 -5.91 21.57 -15.75
C ASP A 166 -5.88 22.26 -14.38
N ALA A 167 -4.97 23.21 -14.20
CA ALA A 167 -4.80 23.96 -12.95
C ALA A 167 -6.07 24.72 -12.50
N SER A 168 -7.06 24.92 -13.38
CA SER A 168 -8.33 25.56 -13.04
C SER A 168 -9.26 24.65 -12.23
N LYS A 169 -9.10 23.33 -12.30
CA LYS A 169 -10.00 22.34 -11.71
C LYS A 169 -9.30 21.44 -10.68
N ILE A 170 -8.00 21.28 -10.84
CA ILE A 170 -7.21 20.32 -10.09
C ILE A 170 -6.07 21.07 -9.41
N GLU A 171 -5.93 20.89 -8.12
CA GLU A 171 -4.82 21.39 -7.32
C GLU A 171 -3.94 20.22 -6.91
N ILE A 172 -2.65 20.26 -7.27
CA ILE A 172 -1.68 19.21 -6.90
C ILE A 172 -1.17 19.53 -5.49
N LEU A 173 -1.29 18.56 -4.59
CA LEU A 173 -0.85 18.68 -3.20
C LEU A 173 0.61 18.24 -3.00
N ASN A 174 1.16 17.49 -3.95
CA ASN A 174 2.56 17.08 -3.91
C ASN A 174 3.47 18.30 -4.11
N ASP A 175 4.68 18.20 -3.55
CA ASP A 175 5.72 19.21 -3.79
C ASP A 175 6.08 19.25 -5.27
N GLY A 176 6.08 20.46 -5.86
CA GLY A 176 6.40 20.66 -7.28
C GLY A 176 7.82 20.22 -7.65
N ASP A 177 8.74 20.19 -6.70
CA ASP A 177 10.13 19.76 -6.91
C ASP A 177 10.32 18.24 -6.70
N GLN A 178 9.25 17.51 -6.38
CA GLN A 178 9.30 16.06 -6.25
C GLN A 178 9.53 15.41 -7.62
N VAL A 179 10.46 14.45 -7.64
CA VAL A 179 10.81 13.70 -8.86
C VAL A 179 9.72 12.69 -9.19
N VAL A 180 9.24 12.73 -10.43
CA VAL A 180 8.29 11.75 -10.99
C VAL A 180 9.04 10.60 -11.64
N VAL A 181 9.93 10.93 -12.57
CA VAL A 181 10.75 9.97 -13.33
C VAL A 181 12.14 10.53 -13.51
N LYS A 182 13.15 9.66 -13.43
CA LYS A 182 14.54 9.98 -13.74
C LYS A 182 15.14 8.91 -14.64
N ALA A 183 15.91 9.34 -15.65
CA ALA A 183 16.75 8.45 -16.44
C ALA A 183 18.10 8.26 -15.74
N VAL A 184 18.51 7.02 -15.50
CA VAL A 184 19.77 6.68 -14.83
C VAL A 184 20.63 5.84 -15.77
N ALA A 185 21.95 6.04 -15.74
CA ALA A 185 22.87 5.18 -16.46
C ALA A 185 22.72 3.72 -15.99
N PRO A 186 22.74 2.74 -16.91
CA PRO A 186 22.76 1.35 -16.49
C PRO A 186 24.02 1.11 -15.65
N ARG A 187 23.88 0.41 -14.55
CA ARG A 187 25.02 -0.04 -13.77
C ARG A 187 25.80 -1.00 -14.67
N ALA A 188 26.98 -0.58 -15.13
CA ALA A 188 27.92 -1.50 -15.78
C ALA A 188 28.17 -2.63 -14.78
N GLU A 189 27.73 -3.85 -15.09
CA GLU A 189 28.27 -5.04 -14.47
C GLU A 189 29.77 -4.98 -14.76
N GLU A 190 30.57 -4.61 -13.77
CA GLU A 190 31.97 -4.96 -13.77
C GLU A 190 32.01 -6.47 -13.97
N GLU A 191 32.30 -6.90 -15.19
CA GLU A 191 32.76 -8.24 -15.42
C GLU A 191 33.87 -8.47 -14.41
N VAL A 192 33.57 -9.29 -13.40
CA VAL A 192 34.59 -9.91 -12.57
C VAL A 192 35.40 -10.74 -13.54
N LYS A 193 36.43 -10.13 -14.16
CA LYS A 193 37.47 -10.86 -14.85
C LYS A 193 37.94 -11.91 -13.87
N PRO A 194 37.82 -13.19 -14.18
CA PRO A 194 38.47 -14.21 -13.38
C PRO A 194 39.96 -13.88 -13.45
N ALA A 195 40.52 -13.49 -12.31
CA ALA A 195 41.96 -13.32 -12.16
C ALA A 195 42.61 -14.63 -12.62
N ALA A 196 43.23 -14.54 -13.79
CA ALA A 196 44.03 -15.59 -14.36
C ALA A 196 45.15 -15.96 -13.36
N ALA A 197 45.16 -17.24 -13.08
CA ALA A 197 46.29 -18.05 -12.65
C ALA A 197 47.60 -17.30 -12.34
N ALA A 198 47.94 -17.26 -11.08
CA ALA A 198 49.34 -17.12 -10.67
C ALA A 198 50.05 -18.47 -10.83
N PRO A 199 51.28 -18.51 -11.30
CA PRO A 199 51.99 -19.73 -11.56
C PRO A 199 52.54 -20.38 -10.27
N GLU A 200 52.61 -21.71 -10.34
CA GLU A 200 53.34 -22.60 -9.43
C GLU A 200 54.75 -22.10 -9.10
N GLY A 201 55.12 -22.23 -7.88
CA GLY A 201 56.49 -22.07 -7.43
C GLY A 201 56.69 -22.49 -6.01
N GLU A 202 57.15 -23.73 -5.87
CA GLU A 202 58.09 -24.23 -4.88
C GLU A 202 57.65 -24.44 -3.40
N VAL A 203 57.58 -25.73 -3.10
CA VAL A 203 57.69 -26.31 -1.76
C VAL A 203 59.15 -26.19 -1.31
N PRO A 204 59.45 -26.04 -0.03
CA PRO A 204 60.13 -27.13 0.65
C PRO A 204 59.52 -27.55 2.00
N GLU A 205 59.56 -28.81 2.18
CA GLU A 205 59.48 -29.75 3.24
C GLU A 205 60.30 -29.38 4.48
N ALA A 206 59.77 -29.62 5.63
CA ALA A 206 60.39 -30.21 6.85
C ALA A 206 59.44 -29.99 8.03
N GLU A 207 58.91 -31.02 8.46
CA GLU A 207 59.22 -31.99 9.53
C GLU A 207 58.60 -31.65 10.90
N ALA A 208 57.78 -32.59 11.29
CA ALA A 208 57.71 -33.31 12.58
C ALA A 208 57.19 -32.53 13.82
N ALA A 209 56.25 -33.00 14.44
CA ALA A 209 55.98 -34.00 15.41
C ALA A 209 54.79 -33.59 16.26
N GLU A 210 53.92 -34.52 16.34
CA GLU A 210 53.43 -35.25 17.50
C GLU A 210 52.56 -34.53 18.52
N GLU A 211 51.55 -35.16 18.71
CA GLU A 211 50.77 -35.76 19.83
C GLU A 211 49.76 -34.81 20.42
N GLY A 212 48.55 -35.15 20.64
CA GLY A 212 47.86 -36.36 20.96
C GLY A 212 46.46 -36.06 21.45
N ALA A 213 45.65 -37.00 21.19
CA ALA A 213 44.49 -37.40 22.01
C ALA A 213 43.17 -36.58 21.95
N GLU A 214 42.26 -37.15 21.21
CA GLU A 214 40.84 -37.40 21.56
C GLU A 214 40.74 -38.08 22.98
N PRO A 215 39.59 -38.29 23.60
CA PRO A 215 38.22 -38.18 23.11
C PRO A 215 37.15 -37.78 24.16
N ALA A 216 35.91 -37.83 23.67
CA ALA A 216 34.71 -38.37 24.30
C ALA A 216 33.78 -37.45 25.13
N ALA A 217 32.65 -37.31 24.59
CA ALA A 217 31.35 -37.82 25.05
C ALA A 217 30.75 -37.25 26.36
N GLY A 218 29.51 -36.87 26.27
CA GLY A 218 28.62 -37.10 27.41
C GLY A 218 27.50 -36.06 27.61
N ALA A 219 26.38 -36.41 27.02
CA ALA A 219 25.07 -36.45 27.68
C ALA A 219 24.47 -35.20 28.34
N ALA A 220 23.30 -34.87 27.88
CA ALA A 220 22.19 -34.33 28.68
C ALA A 220 21.85 -35.29 29.84
N PRO A 221 21.12 -34.97 30.89
CA PRO A 221 19.74 -34.43 30.80
C PRO A 221 19.24 -33.58 31.99
N ALA A 222 18.03 -33.02 31.77
CA ALA A 222 16.87 -33.01 32.66
C ALA A 222 16.77 -32.11 33.91
N ALA A 223 15.66 -31.40 33.91
CA ALA A 223 14.67 -31.26 34.98
C ALA A 223 15.00 -30.39 36.21
N GLY A 224 14.06 -29.47 36.48
CA GLY A 224 13.92 -28.87 37.80
C GLY A 224 13.09 -27.60 37.85
N ALA A 225 11.79 -27.68 37.80
CA ALA A 225 10.94 -26.72 38.52
C ALA A 225 11.01 -27.07 40.02
N PRO A 226 10.79 -26.15 41.00
CA PRO A 226 9.42 -25.71 41.30
C PRO A 226 9.27 -24.30 41.88
N ALA A 227 8.03 -23.78 41.70
CA ALA A 227 7.15 -22.98 42.56
C ALA A 227 7.69 -22.23 43.79
N ALA A 228 7.24 -20.97 43.91
CA ALA A 228 6.54 -20.39 45.11
C ALA A 228 6.27 -18.92 44.88
N LYS A 229 4.97 -18.53 44.80
CA LYS A 229 4.13 -17.95 45.86
C LYS A 229 4.47 -16.51 46.23
N GLY A 230 3.50 -15.65 46.12
CA GLY A 230 3.26 -14.38 46.81
C GLY A 230 2.74 -13.35 45.83
N GLY A 231 1.58 -12.92 45.79
CA GLY A 231 0.55 -12.74 46.84
C GLY A 231 0.22 -11.25 46.91
N ALA A 232 -1.00 -10.90 46.44
CA ALA A 232 -1.88 -9.80 46.85
C ALA A 232 -1.63 -8.37 46.33
N PRO A 233 -2.61 -7.47 46.48
CA PRO A 233 -3.82 -7.35 45.67
C PRO A 233 -3.99 -5.93 45.06
N ALA A 234 -4.85 -5.79 44.09
CA ALA A 234 -5.28 -4.54 43.48
C ALA A 234 -6.06 -3.63 44.44
N PRO A 235 -5.90 -2.30 44.35
CA PRO A 235 -6.84 -1.39 45.01
C PRO A 235 -8.03 -1.07 44.08
N LYS A 236 -9.21 -1.17 44.71
CA LYS A 236 -10.52 -0.77 44.22
C LYS A 236 -10.57 0.73 43.88
N ALA A 237 -11.09 1.04 42.73
CA ALA A 237 -11.57 2.38 42.38
C ALA A 237 -12.95 2.62 43.02
N PRO A 238 -13.26 3.83 43.57
CA PRO A 238 -14.56 4.17 44.07
C PRO A 238 -15.52 4.61 42.97
N ALA A 239 -16.77 4.19 43.08
CA ALA A 239 -17.88 4.60 42.24
C ALA A 239 -18.27 6.08 42.49
N PRO A 240 -18.74 6.81 41.47
CA PRO A 240 -19.33 8.12 41.69
C PRO A 240 -20.82 7.99 42.11
N GLU A 241 -21.13 8.69 43.16
CA GLU A 241 -22.41 8.92 43.76
C GLU A 241 -23.37 9.69 42.85
N ALA A 242 -24.62 9.26 42.82
CA ALA A 242 -25.72 9.94 42.14
C ALA A 242 -26.21 11.15 42.97
N PRO A 243 -26.54 12.29 42.38
CA PRO A 243 -27.22 13.35 43.11
C PRO A 243 -28.74 13.13 43.12
N LYS A 244 -29.27 13.06 44.31
CA LYS A 244 -30.70 13.07 44.65
C LYS A 244 -31.36 14.38 44.22
N GLY A 245 -32.52 14.23 43.64
CA GLY A 245 -33.42 15.31 43.31
C GLY A 245 -33.82 16.20 44.46
N LYS A 246 -34.15 17.45 44.14
CA LYS A 246 -34.94 18.33 44.99
C LYS A 246 -36.04 18.97 44.16
N LYS A 247 -37.27 18.66 44.60
CA LYS A 247 -38.52 19.32 44.23
C LYS A 247 -38.47 20.78 44.68
N ALA A 248 -38.90 21.67 43.88
CA ALA A 248 -39.88 22.69 44.16
C ALA A 248 -40.30 23.32 42.82
#